data_f044ec54789daf2f6707031170752f2e
#
_entry.id   f044ec54789daf2f6707031170752f2e
#
_cell.length_a   1.000
_cell.length_b   1.000
_cell.length_c   1.000
_cell.angle_alpha   90.00
_cell.angle_beta   90.00
_cell.angle_gamma   90.00
#
_symmetry.space_group_name_H-M   'P 1'
#
loop_
_entity.id
_entity.type
_entity.pdbx_description
1 polymer ?
#
loop_
_entity_poly.entity_id
_entity_poly.type
_entity_poly.pdbx_seq_one_letter_code
_entity_poly.pdbx_strand_id
1 'polypeptide(L)'
;MEEFWLELSESTIKLIPDLWMYEWDSYSKEYFIKKILSASVNAAIFGIPKMFIPRWQWWNSYGLLAKTDAENYFNPKNWTFIYDHSPLEKILEKYIDYKKLNLAAKQEEKPDVIRLVITAVNVMTGKPLVFDNTQMEIKAKHILASSGYPIYGFPWVKVEENVFGWDGSLLSNTPIRDVIYISPRNDKNIFIVENYPQNIDRLPANMVEVINRYKDILFCDKDMYNIQLSKLVTRHINLIEKLYDAFEKYTDKTKIDIEELKKIKEEYNNLIESYGAEIKSVIRITRSEIESPTMFKNADFSTETIKKLIDQGERSTLEKMSHVEPLKFDFNL
;
A
#
# COMPACT_ATOMS: atom_id res chain seq x y z
N MET A 1 1.98 -11.22 -10.77
CA MET A 1 1.57 -9.82 -10.62
C MET A 1 1.25 -9.16 -11.95
N GLU A 2 2.11 -9.28 -12.97
CA GLU A 2 1.86 -8.72 -14.30
C GLU A 2 0.55 -9.25 -14.90
N GLU A 3 0.34 -10.55 -14.94
CA GLU A 3 -0.89 -11.20 -15.42
C GLU A 3 -2.16 -10.67 -14.73
N PHE A 4 -2.10 -10.42 -13.43
CA PHE A 4 -3.20 -9.81 -12.68
C PHE A 4 -3.60 -8.44 -13.26
N TRP A 5 -2.63 -7.56 -13.46
CA TRP A 5 -2.89 -6.22 -13.99
C TRP A 5 -3.32 -6.24 -15.46
N LEU A 6 -2.76 -7.14 -16.27
CA LEU A 6 -3.15 -7.31 -17.67
C LEU A 6 -4.58 -7.83 -17.77
N GLU A 7 -4.98 -8.80 -16.96
CA GLU A 7 -6.35 -9.31 -16.94
C GLU A 7 -7.37 -8.23 -16.56
N LEU A 8 -7.02 -7.32 -15.62
CA LEU A 8 -7.87 -6.19 -15.28
C LEU A 8 -7.99 -5.21 -16.46
N SER A 9 -6.88 -4.91 -17.14
CA SER A 9 -6.86 -3.99 -18.27
C SER A 9 -7.68 -4.50 -19.47
N GLU A 10 -7.60 -5.78 -19.78
CA GLU A 10 -8.35 -6.41 -20.86
C GLU A 10 -9.86 -6.40 -20.65
N SER A 11 -10.30 -6.31 -19.39
CA SER A 11 -11.71 -6.22 -19.05
C SER A 11 -12.31 -4.81 -19.24
N THR A 12 -11.48 -3.82 -19.52
CA THR A 12 -11.92 -2.42 -19.69
C THR A 12 -12.75 -2.24 -20.95
N ILE A 13 -13.94 -1.67 -20.80
CA ILE A 13 -14.83 -1.39 -21.94
C ILE A 13 -14.23 -0.26 -22.79
N LYS A 14 -14.06 -0.50 -24.08
CA LYS A 14 -13.60 0.52 -25.03
C LYS A 14 -14.81 1.22 -25.66
N LEU A 15 -15.01 2.50 -25.32
CA LEU A 15 -16.09 3.32 -25.94
C LEU A 15 -15.82 3.67 -27.40
N ILE A 16 -14.55 3.89 -27.74
CA ILE A 16 -14.15 4.25 -29.10
C ILE A 16 -13.51 3.00 -29.69
N PRO A 17 -14.12 2.41 -30.72
CA PRO A 17 -13.51 1.29 -31.44
C PRO A 17 -12.13 1.70 -31.96
N ASP A 18 -11.15 0.80 -31.84
CA ASP A 18 -9.80 1.02 -32.35
C ASP A 18 -9.80 1.43 -33.84
N LEU A 19 -10.84 1.02 -34.61
CA LEU A 19 -11.03 1.38 -36.02
C LEU A 19 -11.15 2.90 -36.26
N TRP A 20 -11.76 3.65 -35.35
CA TRP A 20 -11.92 5.11 -35.48
C TRP A 20 -10.65 5.88 -35.11
N MET A 21 -9.67 5.17 -34.54
CA MET A 21 -8.38 5.73 -34.13
C MET A 21 -7.34 5.59 -35.24
N TYR A 22 -7.57 4.74 -36.27
CA TYR A 22 -6.64 4.52 -37.38
C TYR A 22 -6.50 5.68 -38.37
N GLU A 23 -7.44 6.63 -38.37
CA GLU A 23 -7.34 7.85 -39.20
C GLU A 23 -6.39 8.92 -38.66
N TRP A 24 -5.78 8.68 -37.49
CA TRP A 24 -4.93 9.63 -36.80
C TRP A 24 -3.50 9.11 -36.83
N ASP A 25 -2.55 10.01 -37.09
CA ASP A 25 -1.14 9.66 -37.02
C ASP A 25 -0.80 9.09 -35.62
N SER A 26 -0.61 7.76 -35.59
CA SER A 26 -0.42 6.98 -34.36
C SER A 26 0.83 7.38 -33.55
N TYR A 27 1.70 8.20 -34.14
CA TYR A 27 2.92 8.73 -33.52
C TYR A 27 2.72 10.17 -33.00
N SER A 28 1.55 10.79 -33.19
CA SER A 28 1.33 12.14 -32.71
C SER A 28 1.07 12.19 -31.20
N LYS A 29 1.60 13.24 -30.56
CA LYS A 29 1.36 13.53 -29.14
C LYS A 29 -0.15 13.67 -28.84
N GLU A 30 -0.94 14.15 -29.81
CA GLU A 30 -2.39 14.29 -29.71
C GLU A 30 -3.11 12.95 -29.69
N TYR A 31 -2.68 11.97 -30.47
CA TYR A 31 -3.22 10.61 -30.46
C TYR A 31 -3.06 9.98 -29.08
N PHE A 32 -1.86 10.07 -28.52
CA PHE A 32 -1.55 9.52 -27.20
C PHE A 32 -2.40 10.14 -26.09
N ILE A 33 -2.54 11.47 -26.08
CA ILE A 33 -3.38 12.20 -25.11
C ILE A 33 -4.85 11.79 -25.22
N LYS A 34 -5.38 11.67 -26.43
CA LYS A 34 -6.78 11.26 -26.65
C LYS A 34 -7.02 9.82 -26.21
N LYS A 35 -6.09 8.93 -26.43
CA LYS A 35 -6.19 7.53 -26.00
C LYS A 35 -6.21 7.41 -24.47
N ILE A 36 -5.34 8.14 -23.76
CA ILE A 36 -5.32 8.17 -22.29
C ILE A 36 -6.60 8.79 -21.73
N LEU A 37 -7.05 9.90 -22.28
CA LEU A 37 -8.32 10.54 -21.90
C LEU A 37 -9.48 9.58 -22.08
N SER A 38 -9.49 8.84 -23.18
CA SER A 38 -10.51 7.82 -23.47
C SER A 38 -10.49 6.70 -22.41
N ALA A 39 -9.34 6.14 -22.07
CA ALA A 39 -9.23 5.06 -21.11
C ALA A 39 -9.66 5.49 -19.69
N SER A 40 -9.18 6.63 -19.23
CA SER A 40 -9.52 7.15 -17.89
C SER A 40 -11.01 7.54 -17.78
N VAL A 41 -11.57 8.15 -18.81
CA VAL A 41 -12.99 8.50 -18.86
C VAL A 41 -13.86 7.24 -18.94
N ASN A 42 -13.44 6.24 -19.72
CA ASN A 42 -14.12 4.95 -19.78
C ASN A 42 -14.15 4.26 -18.42
N ALA A 43 -13.03 4.23 -17.71
CA ALA A 43 -12.95 3.67 -16.35
C ALA A 43 -13.85 4.43 -15.36
N ALA A 44 -13.93 5.77 -15.47
CA ALA A 44 -14.79 6.58 -14.61
C ALA A 44 -16.29 6.36 -14.91
N ILE A 45 -16.67 6.23 -16.20
CA ILE A 45 -18.10 6.10 -16.59
C ILE A 45 -18.57 4.65 -16.49
N PHE A 46 -17.77 3.69 -16.94
CA PHE A 46 -18.18 2.29 -17.06
C PHE A 46 -17.55 1.37 -16.01
N GLY A 47 -16.59 1.87 -15.24
CA GLY A 47 -15.81 1.05 -14.34
C GLY A 47 -14.83 0.14 -15.07
N ILE A 48 -14.29 -0.80 -14.34
CA ILE A 48 -13.47 -1.91 -14.83
C ILE A 48 -14.17 -3.19 -14.34
N PRO A 49 -14.86 -3.93 -15.21
CA PRO A 49 -15.82 -4.97 -14.82
C PRO A 49 -15.29 -6.01 -13.82
N LYS A 50 -13.97 -6.31 -13.88
CA LYS A 50 -13.31 -7.25 -12.96
C LYS A 50 -12.75 -6.59 -11.70
N MET A 51 -12.79 -5.26 -11.61
CA MET A 51 -12.23 -4.51 -10.49
C MET A 51 -13.31 -3.72 -9.74
N PHE A 52 -14.02 -2.85 -10.44
CA PHE A 52 -15.11 -2.07 -9.87
C PHE A 52 -16.17 -1.71 -10.91
N ILE A 53 -17.40 -1.58 -10.45
CA ILE A 53 -18.57 -1.28 -11.28
C ILE A 53 -19.25 -0.04 -10.73
N PRO A 54 -19.59 0.96 -11.59
CA PRO A 54 -20.34 2.11 -11.15
C PRO A 54 -21.78 1.73 -10.79
N ARG A 55 -22.31 2.36 -9.76
CA ARG A 55 -23.61 2.05 -9.18
C ARG A 55 -24.79 2.22 -10.15
N TRP A 56 -24.68 3.12 -11.15
CA TRP A 56 -25.70 3.28 -12.18
C TRP A 56 -25.80 2.13 -13.18
N GLN A 57 -24.83 1.20 -13.20
CA GLN A 57 -24.91 -0.04 -13.97
C GLN A 57 -25.57 -1.15 -13.14
N TRP A 58 -26.80 -0.89 -12.69
CA TRP A 58 -27.57 -1.81 -11.83
C TRP A 58 -27.72 -3.22 -12.41
N TRP A 59 -27.76 -3.35 -13.74
CA TRP A 59 -27.83 -4.64 -14.43
C TRP A 59 -26.59 -5.53 -14.26
N ASN A 60 -25.47 -4.95 -13.89
CA ASN A 60 -24.23 -5.67 -13.58
C ASN A 60 -24.04 -5.92 -12.07
N SER A 61 -24.90 -5.35 -11.23
CA SER A 61 -24.77 -5.31 -9.77
C SER A 61 -25.80 -6.17 -9.06
N TYR A 62 -26.16 -7.33 -9.61
CA TYR A 62 -27.17 -8.20 -9.03
C TYR A 62 -26.97 -8.51 -7.53
N GLY A 63 -25.73 -8.67 -7.10
CA GLY A 63 -25.41 -8.94 -5.69
C GLY A 63 -25.67 -7.74 -4.78
N LEU A 64 -25.55 -6.53 -5.29
CA LEU A 64 -25.77 -5.30 -4.53
C LEU A 64 -27.27 -4.97 -4.44
N LEU A 65 -28.01 -5.10 -5.57
CA LEU A 65 -29.48 -4.94 -5.60
C LEU A 65 -30.18 -5.89 -4.65
N ALA A 66 -29.73 -7.14 -4.54
CA ALA A 66 -30.30 -8.11 -3.63
C ALA A 66 -30.07 -7.80 -2.15
N LYS A 67 -29.04 -6.97 -1.85
CA LYS A 67 -28.67 -6.59 -0.47
C LYS A 67 -29.15 -5.20 -0.06
N THR A 68 -29.63 -4.40 -1.01
CA THR A 68 -30.00 -2.99 -0.78
C THR A 68 -31.48 -2.80 -1.14
N ASP A 69 -32.21 -2.07 -0.31
CA ASP A 69 -33.56 -1.63 -0.64
C ASP A 69 -33.53 -0.82 -1.96
N ALA A 70 -34.45 -1.13 -2.88
CA ALA A 70 -34.49 -0.53 -4.20
C ALA A 70 -34.62 1.00 -4.15
N GLU A 71 -35.39 1.54 -3.21
CA GLU A 71 -35.54 2.98 -3.01
C GLU A 71 -34.20 3.64 -2.65
N ASN A 72 -33.43 3.05 -1.75
CA ASN A 72 -32.11 3.53 -1.36
C ASN A 72 -31.06 3.32 -2.46
N TYR A 73 -31.23 2.29 -3.28
CA TYR A 73 -30.31 2.03 -4.39
C TYR A 73 -30.43 3.10 -5.49
N PHE A 74 -31.65 3.47 -5.88
CA PHE A 74 -31.88 4.41 -6.98
C PHE A 74 -31.90 5.88 -6.57
N ASN A 75 -31.95 6.20 -5.28
CA ASN A 75 -31.92 7.58 -4.81
C ASN A 75 -30.50 8.08 -4.54
N PRO A 76 -29.90 8.95 -5.39
CA PRO A 76 -28.53 9.41 -5.23
C PRO A 76 -28.24 10.12 -3.90
N LYS A 77 -29.26 10.69 -3.25
CA LYS A 77 -29.12 11.36 -1.94
C LYS A 77 -28.73 10.38 -0.82
N ASN A 78 -29.08 9.11 -1.01
CA ASN A 78 -28.81 8.06 -0.03
C ASN A 78 -27.53 7.25 -0.37
N TRP A 79 -26.81 7.63 -1.42
CA TRP A 79 -25.61 6.92 -1.82
C TRP A 79 -24.46 7.25 -0.87
N THR A 80 -23.86 6.20 -0.34
CA THR A 80 -22.64 6.26 0.47
C THR A 80 -21.38 5.92 -0.33
N PHE A 81 -21.55 5.49 -1.59
CA PHE A 81 -20.48 5.19 -2.54
C PHE A 81 -21.00 5.31 -3.98
N ILE A 82 -20.08 5.45 -4.91
CA ILE A 82 -20.32 5.56 -6.35
C ILE A 82 -19.95 4.26 -7.06
N TYR A 83 -18.83 3.64 -6.68
CA TYR A 83 -18.30 2.43 -7.29
C TYR A 83 -18.33 1.26 -6.33
N ASP A 84 -18.86 0.13 -6.79
CA ASP A 84 -18.78 -1.15 -6.09
C ASP A 84 -17.50 -1.89 -6.54
N HIS A 85 -16.58 -2.15 -5.64
CA HIS A 85 -15.35 -2.87 -5.91
C HIS A 85 -15.39 -4.35 -5.50
N SER A 86 -16.57 -4.87 -5.20
CA SER A 86 -16.74 -6.31 -4.88
C SER A 86 -16.30 -7.27 -6.01
N PRO A 87 -16.35 -6.90 -7.32
CA PRO A 87 -15.82 -7.78 -8.37
C PRO A 87 -14.34 -8.13 -8.21
N LEU A 88 -13.56 -7.25 -7.58
CA LEU A 88 -12.14 -7.50 -7.33
C LEU A 88 -11.91 -8.71 -6.42
N GLU A 89 -12.86 -9.05 -5.54
CA GLU A 89 -12.75 -10.20 -4.64
C GLU A 89 -12.48 -11.51 -5.42
N LYS A 90 -13.23 -11.74 -6.51
CA LYS A 90 -13.07 -12.94 -7.35
C LYS A 90 -11.70 -13.02 -8.02
N ILE A 91 -11.19 -11.87 -8.45
CA ILE A 91 -9.86 -11.81 -9.06
C ILE A 91 -8.77 -12.05 -8.02
N LEU A 92 -8.91 -11.47 -6.83
CA LEU A 92 -7.98 -11.73 -5.73
C LEU A 92 -7.97 -13.21 -5.33
N GLU A 93 -9.14 -13.86 -5.28
CA GLU A 93 -9.24 -15.30 -5.00
C GLU A 93 -8.57 -16.16 -6.08
N LYS A 94 -8.57 -15.72 -7.34
CA LYS A 94 -7.89 -16.41 -8.45
C LYS A 94 -6.37 -16.35 -8.33
N TYR A 95 -5.81 -15.19 -7.93
CA TYR A 95 -4.38 -14.93 -7.97
C TYR A 95 -3.67 -15.13 -6.62
N ILE A 96 -4.41 -15.17 -5.50
CA ILE A 96 -3.86 -15.31 -4.16
C ILE A 96 -4.23 -16.68 -3.59
N ASP A 97 -3.22 -17.48 -3.31
CA ASP A 97 -3.39 -18.69 -2.49
C ASP A 97 -3.46 -18.31 -1.01
N TYR A 98 -4.67 -18.03 -0.54
CA TYR A 98 -4.92 -17.65 0.87
C TYR A 98 -4.53 -18.75 1.86
N LYS A 99 -4.57 -20.03 1.45
CA LYS A 99 -4.14 -21.13 2.31
C LYS A 99 -2.64 -21.05 2.56
N LYS A 100 -1.85 -20.86 1.48
CA LYS A 100 -0.40 -20.70 1.59
C LYS A 100 -0.03 -19.41 2.32
N LEU A 101 -0.72 -18.30 2.03
CA LEU A 101 -0.49 -17.00 2.66
C LEU A 101 -0.70 -17.06 4.18
N ASN A 102 -1.73 -17.78 4.64
CA ASN A 102 -2.10 -17.87 6.05
C ASN A 102 -1.37 -19.00 6.81
N LEU A 103 -0.46 -19.72 6.17
CA LEU A 103 0.40 -20.69 6.87
C LEU A 103 1.32 -19.99 7.88
N ALA A 104 1.67 -18.73 7.64
CA ALA A 104 2.48 -17.93 8.57
C ALA A 104 1.82 -17.77 9.95
N ALA A 105 0.49 -17.71 10.01
CA ALA A 105 -0.26 -17.63 11.27
C ALA A 105 -0.18 -18.92 12.12
N LYS A 106 0.22 -20.04 11.52
CA LYS A 106 0.20 -21.37 12.12
C LYS A 106 1.58 -21.95 12.41
N GLN A 107 2.64 -21.30 11.93
CA GLN A 107 4.00 -21.82 12.01
C GLN A 107 4.91 -20.74 12.59
N GLU A 108 5.25 -20.91 13.85
CA GLU A 108 6.34 -20.14 14.46
C GLU A 108 7.63 -20.42 13.70
N GLU A 109 8.29 -19.37 13.22
CA GLU A 109 9.69 -19.32 12.76
C GLU A 109 10.11 -20.29 11.62
N LYS A 110 9.47 -20.24 10.46
CA LYS A 110 10.10 -20.74 9.24
C LYS A 110 10.61 -19.57 8.38
N PRO A 111 11.89 -19.60 7.96
CA PRO A 111 12.48 -18.50 7.19
C PRO A 111 11.82 -18.26 5.81
N ASP A 112 11.06 -19.22 5.32
CA ASP A 112 10.41 -19.17 3.98
C ASP A 112 9.00 -18.62 3.98
N VAL A 113 8.47 -18.17 5.11
CA VAL A 113 7.10 -17.69 5.21
C VAL A 113 7.06 -16.18 5.17
N ILE A 114 6.37 -15.64 4.16
CA ILE A 114 6.21 -14.19 4.00
C ILE A 114 5.18 -13.68 5.03
N ARG A 115 5.59 -12.75 5.87
CA ARG A 115 4.67 -11.97 6.69
C ARG A 115 4.03 -10.87 5.84
N LEU A 116 2.72 -10.86 5.79
CA LEU A 116 1.93 -9.84 5.13
C LEU A 116 1.17 -9.01 6.15
N VAL A 117 1.40 -7.71 6.11
CA VAL A 117 0.67 -6.73 6.94
C VAL A 117 -0.08 -5.79 6.01
N ILE A 118 -1.39 -5.68 6.22
CA ILE A 118 -2.27 -4.79 5.47
C ILE A 118 -2.82 -3.76 6.44
N THR A 119 -2.82 -2.48 6.04
CA THR A 119 -3.36 -1.38 6.85
C THR A 119 -4.64 -0.83 6.23
N ALA A 120 -5.61 -0.51 7.08
CA ALA A 120 -6.84 0.18 6.72
C ALA A 120 -7.20 1.20 7.81
N VAL A 121 -8.25 1.97 7.60
CA VAL A 121 -8.75 2.94 8.59
C VAL A 121 -10.14 2.52 9.05
N ASN A 122 -10.35 2.43 10.35
CA ASN A 122 -11.67 2.20 10.92
C ASN A 122 -12.56 3.43 10.71
N VAL A 123 -13.62 3.25 9.94
CA VAL A 123 -14.54 4.35 9.57
C VAL A 123 -15.21 4.98 10.79
N MET A 124 -15.51 4.19 11.80
CA MET A 124 -16.25 4.66 12.99
C MET A 124 -15.35 5.44 13.97
N THR A 125 -14.06 5.09 14.04
CA THR A 125 -13.16 5.63 15.06
C THR A 125 -12.03 6.50 14.50
N GLY A 126 -11.78 6.45 13.18
CA GLY A 126 -10.64 7.10 12.53
C GLY A 126 -9.28 6.48 12.89
N LYS A 127 -9.26 5.35 13.61
CA LYS A 127 -8.01 4.70 14.03
C LYS A 127 -7.52 3.71 12.98
N PRO A 128 -6.20 3.42 12.92
CA PRO A 128 -5.67 2.40 12.04
C PRO A 128 -6.21 1.01 12.39
N LEU A 129 -6.48 0.22 11.35
CA LEU A 129 -6.71 -1.21 11.40
C LEU A 129 -5.50 -1.89 10.77
N VAL A 130 -4.95 -2.87 11.45
CA VAL A 130 -3.79 -3.62 11.00
C VAL A 130 -4.15 -5.09 10.92
N PHE A 131 -4.03 -5.67 9.73
CA PHE A 131 -4.28 -7.08 9.46
C PHE A 131 -2.96 -7.77 9.18
N ASP A 132 -2.56 -8.66 10.06
CA ASP A 132 -1.26 -9.35 10.06
C ASP A 132 -1.49 -10.86 9.95
N ASN A 133 -0.95 -11.50 8.91
CA ASN A 133 -1.14 -12.92 8.68
C ASN A 133 -0.45 -13.83 9.70
N THR A 134 0.37 -13.27 10.59
CA THR A 134 0.92 -14.02 11.74
C THR A 134 -0.05 -14.07 12.93
N GLN A 135 -1.04 -13.18 12.97
CA GLN A 135 -1.98 -13.04 14.07
C GLN A 135 -3.40 -13.46 13.70
N MET A 136 -3.77 -13.33 12.42
CA MET A 136 -5.10 -13.60 11.91
C MET A 136 -5.09 -14.12 10.48
N GLU A 137 -6.18 -14.77 10.06
CA GLU A 137 -6.35 -15.17 8.67
C GLU A 137 -6.67 -13.95 7.77
N ILE A 138 -5.79 -13.66 6.81
CA ILE A 138 -6.04 -12.66 5.79
C ILE A 138 -7.02 -13.22 4.76
N LYS A 139 -7.99 -12.39 4.37
CA LYS A 139 -9.03 -12.68 3.37
C LYS A 139 -9.12 -11.52 2.38
N ALA A 140 -9.77 -11.73 1.25
CA ALA A 140 -9.99 -10.70 0.23
C ALA A 140 -10.60 -9.41 0.80
N LYS A 141 -11.54 -9.51 1.75
CA LYS A 141 -12.15 -8.35 2.40
C LYS A 141 -11.16 -7.40 3.08
N HIS A 142 -10.01 -7.90 3.59
CA HIS A 142 -8.98 -7.05 4.20
C HIS A 142 -8.23 -6.23 3.13
N ILE A 143 -8.01 -6.82 1.95
CA ILE A 143 -7.41 -6.14 0.80
C ILE A 143 -8.40 -5.10 0.25
N LEU A 144 -9.69 -5.46 0.10
CA LEU A 144 -10.73 -4.53 -0.32
C LEU A 144 -10.87 -3.33 0.64
N ALA A 145 -10.81 -3.58 1.95
CA ALA A 145 -10.84 -2.50 2.95
C ALA A 145 -9.64 -1.56 2.80
N SER A 146 -8.45 -2.09 2.48
CA SER A 146 -7.23 -1.31 2.28
C SER A 146 -7.16 -0.58 0.93
N SER A 147 -8.03 -0.89 -0.04
CA SER A 147 -8.04 -0.31 -1.38
C SER A 147 -9.23 0.60 -1.67
N GLY A 148 -10.18 0.68 -0.75
CA GLY A 148 -11.41 1.46 -0.90
C GLY A 148 -11.24 2.92 -0.49
N TYR A 149 -10.68 3.78 -1.37
CA TYR A 149 -10.48 5.19 -1.06
C TYR A 149 -11.78 6.00 -1.24
N PRO A 150 -12.34 6.61 -0.17
CA PRO A 150 -13.70 7.18 -0.19
C PRO A 150 -13.86 8.38 -1.13
N ILE A 151 -12.82 9.19 -1.35
CA ILE A 151 -12.90 10.37 -2.22
C ILE A 151 -13.07 9.99 -3.70
N TYR A 152 -12.67 8.76 -4.05
CA TYR A 152 -12.93 8.19 -5.37
C TYR A 152 -14.29 7.49 -5.44
N GLY A 153 -15.07 7.53 -4.37
CA GLY A 153 -16.41 6.98 -4.33
C GLY A 153 -16.48 5.49 -4.03
N PHE A 154 -15.45 4.90 -3.43
CA PHE A 154 -15.49 3.49 -3.00
C PHE A 154 -16.14 3.32 -1.62
N PRO A 155 -16.86 2.20 -1.40
CA PRO A 155 -17.53 1.93 -0.13
C PRO A 155 -16.52 1.57 0.96
N TRP A 156 -16.98 1.69 2.21
CA TRP A 156 -16.34 0.96 3.31
C TRP A 156 -16.59 -0.54 3.20
N VAL A 157 -15.69 -1.33 3.73
CA VAL A 157 -15.79 -2.78 3.75
C VAL A 157 -15.96 -3.27 5.19
N LYS A 158 -16.98 -4.10 5.43
CA LYS A 158 -17.18 -4.76 6.73
C LYS A 158 -16.12 -5.85 6.89
N VAL A 159 -15.16 -5.64 7.77
CA VAL A 159 -14.06 -6.61 8.05
C VAL A 159 -14.40 -7.54 9.20
N GLU A 160 -15.09 -7.03 10.22
CA GLU A 160 -15.59 -7.78 11.36
C GLU A 160 -16.97 -7.25 11.78
N GLU A 161 -17.55 -7.82 12.82
CA GLU A 161 -18.80 -7.30 13.36
C GLU A 161 -18.57 -5.89 13.94
N ASN A 162 -19.35 -4.91 13.43
CA ASN A 162 -19.23 -3.49 13.77
C ASN A 162 -17.87 -2.84 13.46
N VAL A 163 -17.01 -3.47 12.64
CA VAL A 163 -15.74 -2.92 12.17
C VAL A 163 -15.79 -2.74 10.66
N PHE A 164 -15.66 -1.48 10.23
CA PHE A 164 -15.70 -1.08 8.83
C PHE A 164 -14.40 -0.38 8.46
N GLY A 165 -13.78 -0.82 7.37
CA GLY A 165 -12.50 -0.31 6.91
C GLY A 165 -12.60 0.51 5.62
N TRP A 166 -11.84 1.60 5.55
CA TRP A 166 -11.45 2.33 4.35
C TRP A 166 -9.96 2.23 4.13
N ASP A 167 -9.51 2.65 2.96
CA ASP A 167 -8.12 2.68 2.53
C ASP A 167 -7.19 3.26 3.60
N GLY A 168 -6.11 2.54 3.89
CA GLY A 168 -5.09 2.92 4.89
C GLY A 168 -4.34 4.20 4.53
N SER A 169 -4.29 4.57 3.25
CA SER A 169 -3.64 5.80 2.77
C SER A 169 -4.29 7.08 3.30
N LEU A 170 -5.51 7.01 3.85
CA LEU A 170 -6.12 8.11 4.58
C LEU A 170 -5.29 8.56 5.78
N LEU A 171 -4.57 7.65 6.43
CA LEU A 171 -3.68 7.94 7.57
C LEU A 171 -2.21 7.93 7.15
N SER A 172 -1.77 6.90 6.45
CA SER A 172 -0.41 6.76 5.96
C SER A 172 -0.39 5.93 4.68
N ASN A 173 0.14 6.51 3.60
CA ASN A 173 0.30 5.80 2.34
C ASN A 173 1.45 4.77 2.40
N THR A 174 2.44 5.03 3.26
CA THR A 174 3.58 4.16 3.51
C THR A 174 3.68 3.87 5.00
N PRO A 175 3.07 2.80 5.53
CA PRO A 175 2.95 2.53 6.96
C PRO A 175 4.26 1.99 7.57
N ILE A 176 5.36 2.75 7.46
CA ILE A 176 6.69 2.39 7.97
C ILE A 176 6.67 2.16 9.48
N ARG A 177 5.89 2.95 10.21
CA ARG A 177 5.71 2.81 11.64
C ARG A 177 5.26 1.39 11.99
N ASP A 178 4.27 0.88 11.29
CA ASP A 178 3.74 -0.46 11.54
C ASP A 178 4.78 -1.53 11.23
N VAL A 179 5.57 -1.35 10.16
CA VAL A 179 6.69 -2.26 9.82
C VAL A 179 7.76 -2.29 10.92
N ILE A 180 8.05 -1.14 11.53
CA ILE A 180 9.06 -1.04 12.60
C ILE A 180 8.58 -1.72 13.88
N TYR A 181 7.33 -1.46 14.29
CA TYR A 181 6.81 -1.91 15.58
C TYR A 181 6.23 -3.33 15.59
N ILE A 182 5.70 -3.81 14.46
CA ILE A 182 5.03 -5.13 14.39
C ILE A 182 6.01 -6.30 14.34
N SER A 183 7.25 -6.10 13.93
CA SER A 183 8.17 -7.22 13.73
C SER A 183 8.96 -7.57 14.97
N PRO A 184 9.37 -8.85 15.15
CA PRO A 184 10.44 -9.17 16.07
C PRO A 184 11.70 -8.37 15.70
N ARG A 185 12.57 -8.18 16.67
CA ARG A 185 13.73 -7.32 16.68
C ARG A 185 14.88 -7.74 15.79
N ASN A 186 14.63 -8.00 14.56
CA ASN A 186 15.71 -8.27 13.61
C ASN A 186 16.08 -6.99 12.89
N ASP A 187 17.36 -6.81 12.66
CA ASP A 187 17.89 -5.77 11.77
C ASP A 187 17.17 -5.80 10.42
N LYS A 188 16.76 -4.63 9.94
CA LYS A 188 15.92 -4.53 8.76
C LYS A 188 16.55 -3.70 7.66
N ASN A 189 16.45 -4.22 6.45
CA ASN A 189 16.55 -3.44 5.23
C ASN A 189 15.14 -3.11 4.76
N ILE A 190 14.83 -1.83 4.62
CA ILE A 190 13.50 -1.36 4.25
C ILE A 190 13.52 -0.90 2.80
N PHE A 191 12.66 -1.49 1.98
CA PHE A 191 12.40 -1.05 0.62
C PHE A 191 11.05 -0.33 0.59
N ILE A 192 11.04 0.90 0.12
CA ILE A 192 9.84 1.74 0.03
C ILE A 192 9.56 1.97 -1.44
N VAL A 193 8.37 1.58 -1.89
CA VAL A 193 7.87 1.88 -3.23
C VAL A 193 6.89 3.03 -3.14
N GLU A 194 7.25 4.16 -3.75
CA GLU A 194 6.48 5.41 -3.74
C GLU A 194 5.90 5.72 -5.12
N ASN A 195 4.59 5.71 -5.21
CA ASN A 195 3.87 6.03 -6.46
C ASN A 195 3.65 7.54 -6.66
N TYR A 196 3.88 8.34 -5.63
CA TYR A 196 3.65 9.78 -5.63
C TYR A 196 4.96 10.52 -5.37
N PRO A 197 5.49 11.27 -6.37
CA PRO A 197 6.77 11.95 -6.24
C PRO A 197 6.70 13.08 -5.21
N GLN A 198 7.69 13.12 -4.33
CA GLN A 198 7.83 14.20 -3.36
C GLN A 198 8.31 15.49 -4.02
N ASN A 199 9.27 15.39 -4.93
CA ASN A 199 9.86 16.51 -5.64
C ASN A 199 9.39 16.55 -7.10
N ILE A 200 9.33 17.75 -7.64
CA ILE A 200 9.07 18.02 -9.06
C ILE A 200 10.09 19.03 -9.57
N ASP A 201 10.44 18.94 -10.83
CA ASP A 201 11.50 19.78 -11.44
C ASP A 201 10.99 21.17 -11.88
N ARG A 202 9.68 21.33 -12.07
CA ARG A 202 9.06 22.59 -12.47
C ARG A 202 7.70 22.81 -11.80
N LEU A 203 7.27 24.05 -11.72
CA LEU A 203 5.93 24.38 -11.24
C LEU A 203 4.85 23.90 -12.21
N PRO A 204 3.66 23.51 -11.69
CA PRO A 204 2.50 23.19 -12.50
C PRO A 204 2.11 24.36 -13.43
N ALA A 205 1.91 24.09 -14.71
CA ALA A 205 1.61 25.07 -15.73
C ALA A 205 0.09 25.24 -16.01
N ASN A 206 -0.74 24.33 -15.52
CA ASN A 206 -2.20 24.35 -15.73
C ASN A 206 -2.92 23.66 -14.57
N MET A 207 -4.27 23.81 -14.52
CA MET A 207 -5.08 23.27 -13.43
C MET A 207 -5.01 21.74 -13.28
N VAL A 208 -4.82 21.00 -14.36
CA VAL A 208 -4.65 19.54 -14.30
C VAL A 208 -3.38 19.18 -13.57
N GLU A 209 -2.27 19.84 -13.90
CA GLU A 209 -0.99 19.66 -13.21
C GLU A 209 -1.07 20.11 -11.73
N VAL A 210 -1.81 21.18 -11.43
CA VAL A 210 -2.04 21.64 -10.05
C VAL A 210 -2.79 20.56 -9.25
N ILE A 211 -3.86 19.99 -9.79
CA ILE A 211 -4.62 18.93 -9.13
C ILE A 211 -3.77 17.67 -8.94
N ASN A 212 -2.99 17.30 -9.95
CA ASN A 212 -2.07 16.16 -9.86
C ASN A 212 -1.00 16.41 -8.80
N ARG A 213 -0.41 17.61 -8.76
CA ARG A 213 0.58 17.97 -7.72
C ARG A 213 -0.02 17.98 -6.32
N TYR A 214 -1.24 18.48 -6.17
CA TYR A 214 -1.97 18.40 -4.91
C TYR A 214 -2.10 16.95 -4.42
N LYS A 215 -2.47 16.01 -5.32
CA LYS A 215 -2.53 14.59 -5.00
C LYS A 215 -1.15 14.02 -4.65
N ASP A 216 -0.11 14.39 -5.39
CA ASP A 216 1.25 13.95 -5.08
C ASP A 216 1.67 14.39 -3.67
N ILE A 217 1.41 15.64 -3.29
CA ILE A 217 1.70 16.15 -1.95
C ILE A 217 0.85 15.46 -0.88
N LEU A 218 -0.42 15.17 -1.19
CA LEU A 218 -1.33 14.52 -0.25
C LEU A 218 -0.89 13.08 0.06
N PHE A 219 -0.46 12.35 -0.96
CA PHE A 219 -0.13 10.93 -0.88
C PHE A 219 1.36 10.62 -0.85
N CYS A 220 2.24 11.61 -1.08
CA CYS A 220 3.66 11.38 -0.90
C CYS A 220 3.96 10.99 0.55
N ASP A 221 4.97 10.16 0.70
CA ASP A 221 5.40 9.72 2.01
C ASP A 221 5.91 10.90 2.86
N LYS A 222 5.28 11.08 4.00
CA LYS A 222 5.68 12.06 5.03
C LYS A 222 6.50 11.39 6.15
N ASP A 223 6.81 10.12 6.00
CA ASP A 223 7.39 9.26 7.05
C ASP A 223 8.92 9.39 7.23
N MET A 224 9.58 10.34 6.55
CA MET A 224 10.98 10.65 6.82
C MET A 224 11.24 10.93 8.31
N TYR A 225 10.27 11.56 8.96
CA TYR A 225 10.34 11.83 10.39
C TYR A 225 10.31 10.54 11.22
N ASN A 226 9.47 9.59 10.85
CA ASN A 226 9.38 8.29 11.52
C ASN A 226 10.68 7.48 11.37
N ILE A 227 11.31 7.52 10.18
CA ILE A 227 12.61 6.88 9.95
C ILE A 227 13.71 7.56 10.78
N GLN A 228 13.74 8.90 10.84
CA GLN A 228 14.72 9.63 11.64
C GLN A 228 14.54 9.35 13.13
N LEU A 229 13.30 9.34 13.61
CA LEU A 229 12.97 9.01 14.99
C LEU A 229 13.38 7.57 15.32
N SER A 230 13.10 6.61 14.45
CA SER A 230 13.50 5.23 14.64
C SER A 230 15.03 5.07 14.70
N LYS A 231 15.78 5.74 13.81
CA LYS A 231 17.25 5.77 13.88
C LYS A 231 17.77 6.41 15.17
N LEU A 232 17.09 7.44 15.67
CA LEU A 232 17.43 8.08 16.93
C LEU A 232 17.22 7.10 18.09
N VAL A 233 16.07 6.44 18.14
CA VAL A 233 15.75 5.41 19.15
C VAL A 233 16.77 4.28 19.10
N THR A 234 17.11 3.76 17.92
CA THR A 234 18.14 2.74 17.76
C THR A 234 19.49 3.17 18.33
N ARG A 235 19.92 4.43 18.07
CA ARG A 235 21.17 4.95 18.64
C ARG A 235 21.14 5.00 20.17
N HIS A 236 20.00 5.38 20.77
CA HIS A 236 19.87 5.37 22.22
C HIS A 236 19.91 3.96 22.80
N ILE A 237 19.26 3.01 22.15
CA ILE A 237 19.27 1.60 22.55
C ILE A 237 20.69 1.04 22.49
N ASN A 238 21.41 1.24 21.40
CA ASN A 238 22.80 0.79 21.27
C ASN A 238 23.73 1.43 22.33
N LEU A 239 23.43 2.67 22.74
CA LEU A 239 24.18 3.28 23.85
C LEU A 239 23.81 2.64 25.19
N ILE A 240 22.54 2.38 25.44
CA ILE A 240 22.06 1.71 26.65
C ILE A 240 22.61 0.29 26.75
N GLU A 241 22.65 -0.46 25.65
CA GLU A 241 23.28 -1.78 25.59
C GLU A 241 24.78 -1.73 26.01
N LYS A 242 25.52 -0.80 25.42
CA LYS A 242 26.93 -0.61 25.77
C LYS A 242 27.14 -0.23 27.25
N LEU A 243 26.26 0.61 27.77
CA LEU A 243 26.29 1.01 29.17
C LEU A 243 25.92 -0.16 30.08
N TYR A 244 24.95 -0.97 29.71
CA TYR A 244 24.54 -2.14 30.46
C TYR A 244 25.64 -3.20 30.44
N ASP A 245 26.29 -3.46 29.30
CA ASP A 245 27.44 -4.36 29.20
C ASP A 245 28.62 -3.89 30.06
N ALA A 246 28.91 -2.58 30.07
CA ALA A 246 29.91 -2.01 30.91
C ALA A 246 29.54 -2.13 32.40
N PHE A 247 28.28 -1.90 32.75
CA PHE A 247 27.75 -2.11 34.09
C PHE A 247 27.93 -3.58 34.53
N GLU A 248 27.49 -4.52 33.70
CA GLU A 248 27.64 -5.96 33.96
C GLU A 248 29.11 -6.37 34.17
N LYS A 249 30.03 -5.77 33.41
CA LYS A 249 31.46 -6.13 33.41
C LYS A 249 32.23 -5.49 34.53
N TYR A 250 31.96 -4.24 34.88
CA TYR A 250 32.83 -3.47 35.79
C TYR A 250 32.22 -3.16 37.14
N THR A 251 30.93 -3.45 37.36
CA THR A 251 30.27 -3.12 38.63
C THR A 251 30.35 -4.28 39.60
N ASP A 252 30.77 -3.97 40.84
CA ASP A 252 30.73 -4.91 41.92
C ASP A 252 29.33 -5.14 42.44
N LYS A 253 28.68 -6.19 41.94
CA LYS A 253 27.29 -6.55 42.21
C LYS A 253 26.98 -6.80 43.68
N THR A 254 27.99 -7.02 44.50
CA THR A 254 27.84 -7.23 45.95
C THR A 254 27.46 -5.93 46.70
N LYS A 255 27.64 -4.78 46.04
CA LYS A 255 27.36 -3.45 46.60
C LYS A 255 26.01 -2.89 46.19
N ILE A 256 25.27 -3.59 45.35
CA ILE A 256 23.96 -3.18 44.85
C ILE A 256 22.89 -4.06 45.49
N ASP A 257 21.77 -3.45 45.85
CA ASP A 257 20.59 -4.17 46.32
C ASP A 257 20.10 -5.15 45.24
N ILE A 258 19.82 -6.38 45.62
CA ILE A 258 19.37 -7.45 44.71
C ILE A 258 18.07 -7.09 44.03
N GLU A 259 17.15 -6.41 44.75
CA GLU A 259 15.88 -5.95 44.16
C GLU A 259 16.07 -4.85 43.12
N GLU A 260 17.02 -3.92 43.36
CA GLU A 260 17.36 -2.85 42.45
C GLU A 260 18.01 -3.40 41.17
N LEU A 261 18.89 -4.35 41.32
CA LEU A 261 19.56 -5.04 40.22
C LEU A 261 18.57 -5.82 39.34
N LYS A 262 17.58 -6.45 39.97
CA LYS A 262 16.48 -7.14 39.26
C LYS A 262 15.60 -6.16 38.47
N LYS A 263 15.24 -5.03 39.05
CA LYS A 263 14.45 -3.99 38.37
C LYS A 263 15.21 -3.42 37.15
N ILE A 264 16.47 -3.07 37.30
CA ILE A 264 17.30 -2.57 36.19
C ILE A 264 17.34 -3.59 35.04
N LYS A 265 17.50 -4.86 35.37
CA LYS A 265 17.51 -5.93 34.37
C LYS A 265 16.14 -6.11 33.69
N GLU A 266 15.07 -6.06 34.44
CA GLU A 266 13.72 -6.14 33.89
C GLU A 266 13.40 -4.93 32.99
N GLU A 267 13.74 -3.70 33.42
CA GLU A 267 13.56 -2.49 32.61
C GLU A 267 14.41 -2.53 31.34
N TYR A 268 15.66 -2.97 31.43
CA TYR A 268 16.53 -3.17 30.28
C TYR A 268 15.91 -4.16 29.29
N ASN A 269 15.51 -5.35 29.74
CA ASN A 269 14.91 -6.36 28.88
C ASN A 269 13.62 -5.85 28.22
N ASN A 270 12.75 -5.18 28.98
CA ASN A 270 11.52 -4.59 28.47
C ASN A 270 11.80 -3.52 27.40
N LEU A 271 12.80 -2.66 27.63
CA LEU A 271 13.22 -1.64 26.67
C LEU A 271 13.76 -2.29 25.41
N ILE A 272 14.62 -3.27 25.60
CA ILE A 272 15.20 -4.05 24.52
C ILE A 272 14.09 -4.81 23.78
N GLU A 273 13.12 -5.42 24.38
CA GLU A 273 11.98 -6.10 23.73
C GLU A 273 11.02 -5.14 23.03
N SER A 274 10.83 -3.95 23.51
CA SER A 274 9.82 -3.00 22.98
C SER A 274 10.30 -2.14 21.80
N TYR A 275 11.60 -1.83 21.68
CA TYR A 275 12.08 -0.75 20.78
C TYR A 275 13.23 -1.13 19.82
N GLY A 276 13.63 -2.36 19.68
CA GLY A 276 14.94 -2.69 19.17
C GLY A 276 15.08 -3.25 17.77
N ALA A 277 14.37 -2.77 16.78
CA ALA A 277 14.74 -3.07 15.40
C ALA A 277 15.76 -2.04 14.87
N GLU A 278 16.95 -2.45 14.51
CA GLU A 278 17.89 -1.59 13.81
C GLU A 278 17.52 -1.46 12.33
N ILE A 279 17.33 -0.23 11.85
CA ILE A 279 17.14 0.04 10.42
C ILE A 279 18.53 0.18 9.81
N LYS A 280 19.02 -0.88 9.17
CA LYS A 280 20.33 -0.90 8.48
C LYS A 280 20.34 -0.04 7.24
N SER A 281 19.30 -0.16 6.40
CA SER A 281 19.17 0.59 5.17
C SER A 281 17.73 0.94 4.84
N VAL A 282 17.54 2.05 4.14
CA VAL A 282 16.26 2.44 3.56
C VAL A 282 16.49 2.77 2.09
N ILE A 283 15.92 1.97 1.23
CA ILE A 283 15.99 2.15 -0.23
C ILE A 283 14.63 2.62 -0.70
N ARG A 284 14.60 3.79 -1.35
CA ARG A 284 13.37 4.38 -1.90
C ARG A 284 13.36 4.23 -3.41
N ILE A 285 12.32 3.59 -3.91
CA ILE A 285 12.01 3.44 -5.33
C ILE A 285 10.83 4.36 -5.59
N THR A 286 11.10 5.54 -6.13
CA THR A 286 10.08 6.57 -6.33
C THR A 286 9.76 6.69 -7.81
N ARG A 287 8.48 6.77 -8.14
CA ARG A 287 8.01 7.04 -9.49
C ARG A 287 8.54 8.41 -9.96
N SER A 288 9.29 8.42 -11.04
CA SER A 288 9.98 9.62 -11.57
C SER A 288 9.22 10.30 -12.69
N GLU A 289 8.41 9.56 -13.46
CA GLU A 289 7.74 10.10 -14.64
C GLU A 289 6.24 10.30 -14.39
N ILE A 290 5.72 11.44 -14.82
CA ILE A 290 4.29 11.72 -14.86
C ILE A 290 3.76 11.27 -16.22
N GLU A 291 3.15 10.10 -16.28
CA GLU A 291 2.79 9.49 -17.55
C GLU A 291 1.43 9.90 -18.10
N SER A 292 0.55 10.42 -17.25
CA SER A 292 -0.76 10.87 -17.67
C SER A 292 -0.95 12.35 -17.43
N PRO A 293 -1.15 13.16 -18.49
CA PRO A 293 -1.43 14.60 -18.35
C PRO A 293 -2.88 14.87 -17.91
N THR A 294 -3.66 13.86 -17.53
CA THR A 294 -5.08 14.00 -17.22
C THR A 294 -5.36 14.09 -15.73
N MET A 295 -6.48 14.68 -15.34
CA MET A 295 -6.99 14.69 -13.96
C MET A 295 -7.20 13.28 -13.38
N PHE A 296 -7.37 12.29 -14.25
CA PHE A 296 -7.67 10.91 -13.93
C PHE A 296 -6.45 10.00 -14.10
N LYS A 297 -5.24 10.52 -13.84
CA LYS A 297 -3.99 9.74 -14.02
C LYS A 297 -4.02 8.36 -13.34
N ASN A 298 -4.73 8.23 -12.22
CA ASN A 298 -4.86 6.98 -11.49
C ASN A 298 -5.98 6.07 -12.02
N ALA A 299 -6.72 6.47 -13.04
CA ALA A 299 -7.81 5.70 -13.65
C ALA A 299 -7.48 5.19 -15.07
N ASP A 300 -6.26 5.40 -15.54
CA ASP A 300 -5.81 4.84 -16.82
C ASP A 300 -5.32 3.40 -16.63
N PHE A 301 -6.22 2.46 -16.86
CA PHE A 301 -5.96 1.02 -16.81
C PHE A 301 -5.79 0.42 -18.21
N SER A 302 -5.36 1.22 -19.20
CA SER A 302 -5.03 0.67 -20.52
C SER A 302 -3.82 -0.27 -20.43
N THR A 303 -3.82 -1.34 -21.23
CA THR A 303 -2.74 -2.32 -21.28
C THR A 303 -1.38 -1.66 -21.54
N GLU A 304 -1.38 -0.63 -22.38
CA GLU A 304 -0.16 0.13 -22.72
C GLU A 304 0.38 0.89 -21.51
N THR A 305 -0.48 1.62 -20.79
CA THR A 305 -0.09 2.34 -19.57
C THR A 305 0.39 1.38 -18.48
N ILE A 306 -0.30 0.25 -18.29
CA ILE A 306 0.13 -0.76 -17.30
C ILE A 306 1.51 -1.32 -17.64
N LYS A 307 1.76 -1.74 -18.89
CA LYS A 307 3.08 -2.24 -19.30
C LYS A 307 4.17 -1.18 -19.11
N LYS A 308 3.91 0.05 -19.50
CA LYS A 308 4.84 1.14 -19.34
C LYS A 308 5.17 1.43 -17.86
N LEU A 309 4.18 1.34 -16.96
CA LEU A 309 4.40 1.48 -15.52
C LEU A 309 5.23 0.33 -14.94
N ILE A 310 5.02 -0.90 -15.41
CA ILE A 310 5.82 -2.06 -15.01
C ILE A 310 7.27 -1.86 -15.44
N ASP A 311 7.51 -1.53 -16.73
CA ASP A 311 8.86 -1.26 -17.25
C ASP A 311 9.57 -0.12 -16.50
N GLN A 312 8.83 0.93 -16.14
CA GLN A 312 9.37 2.03 -15.34
C GLN A 312 9.77 1.57 -13.94
N GLY A 313 8.91 0.78 -13.29
CA GLY A 313 9.18 0.22 -11.97
C GLY A 313 10.42 -0.66 -11.96
N GLU A 314 10.58 -1.51 -12.97
CA GLU A 314 11.77 -2.35 -13.14
C GLU A 314 13.04 -1.53 -13.31
N ARG A 315 13.03 -0.56 -14.24
CA ARG A 315 14.18 0.33 -14.48
C ARG A 315 14.57 1.11 -13.23
N SER A 316 13.60 1.72 -12.56
CA SER A 316 13.84 2.49 -11.33
C SER A 316 14.39 1.60 -10.20
N THR A 317 13.94 0.36 -10.11
CA THR A 317 14.44 -0.61 -9.12
C THR A 317 15.88 -0.99 -9.43
N LEU A 318 16.19 -1.36 -10.67
CA LEU A 318 17.55 -1.73 -11.09
C LEU A 318 18.55 -0.59 -10.89
N GLU A 319 18.16 0.64 -11.23
CA GLU A 319 18.99 1.82 -10.99
C GLU A 319 19.31 2.00 -9.50
N LYS A 320 18.30 1.93 -8.63
CA LYS A 320 18.50 2.07 -7.19
C LYS A 320 19.32 0.94 -6.58
N MET A 321 19.10 -0.29 -7.05
CA MET A 321 19.82 -1.47 -6.57
C MET A 321 21.27 -1.50 -7.02
N SER A 322 21.61 -0.93 -8.19
CA SER A 322 22.99 -0.86 -8.68
C SER A 322 23.91 0.03 -7.82
N HIS A 323 23.35 0.92 -7.04
CA HIS A 323 24.08 1.82 -6.12
C HIS A 323 24.12 1.29 -4.68
N VAL A 324 23.50 0.16 -4.41
CA VAL A 324 23.54 -0.50 -3.10
C VAL A 324 24.66 -1.55 -3.13
N GLU A 325 25.57 -1.51 -2.17
CA GLU A 325 26.51 -2.63 -1.99
C GLU A 325 25.72 -3.94 -1.95
N PRO A 326 26.22 -5.02 -2.62
CA PRO A 326 25.47 -6.25 -2.72
C PRO A 326 25.09 -6.73 -1.32
N LEU A 327 23.80 -6.68 -1.01
CA LEU A 327 23.24 -7.32 0.16
C LEU A 327 23.67 -8.78 0.04
N LYS A 328 24.52 -9.25 0.95
CA LYS A 328 24.86 -10.67 1.06
C LYS A 328 23.58 -11.37 1.52
N PHE A 329 22.78 -11.78 0.57
CA PHE A 329 21.76 -12.77 0.82
C PHE A 329 22.52 -14.11 0.97
N ASP A 330 22.72 -14.57 2.18
CA ASP A 330 23.11 -15.96 2.44
C ASP A 330 21.89 -16.84 2.09
N PHE A 331 21.74 -17.12 0.79
CA PHE A 331 20.94 -18.26 0.35
C PHE A 331 21.76 -19.53 0.62
N ASN A 332 21.79 -19.97 1.85
CA ASN A 332 22.11 -21.36 2.11
C ASN A 332 20.91 -22.20 1.68
N LEU A 333 21.00 -22.74 0.45
CA LEU A 333 20.15 -23.82 -0.08
C LEU A 333 20.29 -25.10 0.74
#